data_5678c801ccc1e11a7889fc99c6e3226d
#
_entry.id   5678c801ccc1e11a7889fc99c6e3226d
#
_cell.length_a   1.000
_cell.length_b   1.000
_cell.length_c   1.000
_cell.angle_alpha   90.00
_cell.angle_beta   90.00
_cell.angle_gamma   90.00
#
_symmetry.space_group_name_H-M   'P 1'
#
loop_
_entity.id
_entity.type
_entity.pdbx_description
1 polymer ?
#
loop_
_entity_poly.entity_id
_entity_poly.type
_entity_poly.pdbx_seq_one_letter_code
_entity_poly.pdbx_strand_id
1 'polypeptide(L)'
;MTDSGRAVRPPKQRRSRESYERVLDAAHVLLEENGFDGFTVQEVALRSGVSVGALYERFGSKETLLRCVHGRLMDVMTRAGSVAATRVDPEQDAASAVSAAVAGVAVVMRQNRKALRVFMHLGAVDEVISARGSQSSVAQSMAFKRALLPYVDDFRHPEPAVALDVAFRVTYSTLARQIMYGPVFESDRPLSWKRLVEELSALCVAYLIGS
;
A
#
# COMPACT_ATOMS: atom_id res chain seq x y z
N MET A 1 14.34 -22.90 19.96
CA MET A 1 14.38 -21.75 20.89
C MET A 1 13.57 -20.66 20.25
N THR A 2 12.34 -20.49 20.73
CA THR A 2 11.36 -19.53 20.21
C THR A 2 11.76 -18.13 20.66
N ASP A 3 12.14 -17.28 19.69
CA ASP A 3 12.36 -15.85 19.91
C ASP A 3 11.00 -15.21 20.29
N SER A 4 10.84 -14.94 21.57
CA SER A 4 9.65 -14.26 22.10
C SER A 4 9.65 -12.82 21.58
N GLY A 5 8.85 -12.57 20.56
CA GLY A 5 8.68 -11.26 19.92
C GLY A 5 8.43 -10.15 20.95
N ARG A 6 9.50 -9.49 21.37
CA ARG A 6 9.44 -8.30 22.22
C ARG A 6 8.75 -7.18 21.46
N ALA A 7 7.49 -6.94 21.76
CA ALA A 7 6.71 -5.87 21.16
C ALA A 7 7.44 -4.53 21.34
N VAL A 8 7.75 -3.86 20.21
CA VAL A 8 8.35 -2.52 20.22
C VAL A 8 7.34 -1.54 20.82
N ARG A 9 7.66 -0.97 21.98
CA ARG A 9 6.79 0.01 22.64
C ARG A 9 7.01 1.40 22.03
N PRO A 10 5.96 2.11 21.61
CA PRO A 10 6.08 3.48 21.17
C PRO A 10 6.61 4.37 22.31
N PRO A 11 7.50 5.33 22.00
CA PRO A 11 8.17 6.15 23.01
C PRO A 11 7.20 7.08 23.72
N LYS A 12 7.30 7.15 25.07
CA LYS A 12 6.47 8.02 25.93
C LYS A 12 6.92 9.48 26.01
N GLN A 13 8.19 9.78 25.66
CA GLN A 13 8.78 11.12 25.74
C GLN A 13 8.97 11.74 24.35
N ARG A 14 8.77 13.06 24.22
CA ARG A 14 8.87 13.81 22.96
C ARG A 14 10.18 13.53 22.18
N ARG A 15 11.35 13.67 22.83
CA ARG A 15 12.66 13.42 22.20
C ARG A 15 12.80 11.97 21.68
N SER A 16 12.28 11.02 22.43
CA SER A 16 12.31 9.61 22.06
C SER A 16 11.39 9.33 20.86
N ARG A 17 10.26 10.02 20.75
CA ARG A 17 9.36 9.94 19.60
C ARG A 17 9.99 10.56 18.35
N GLU A 18 10.56 11.76 18.47
CA GLU A 18 11.27 12.44 17.37
C GLU A 18 12.42 11.57 16.82
N SER A 19 13.20 10.95 17.71
CA SER A 19 14.26 10.02 17.34
C SER A 19 13.71 8.77 16.63
N TYR A 20 12.59 8.21 17.10
CA TYR A 20 11.93 7.06 16.48
C TYR A 20 11.46 7.39 15.06
N GLU A 21 10.79 8.52 14.86
CA GLU A 21 10.32 8.94 13.54
C GLU A 21 11.50 9.17 12.58
N ARG A 22 12.59 9.85 13.01
CA ARG A 22 13.78 10.01 12.16
C ARG A 22 14.38 8.67 11.71
N VAL A 23 14.37 7.67 12.59
CA VAL A 23 14.85 6.31 12.23
C VAL A 23 13.96 5.69 11.16
N LEU A 24 12.64 5.76 11.34
CA LEU A 24 11.71 5.20 10.35
C LEU A 24 11.76 5.97 9.02
N ASP A 25 11.96 7.29 9.05
CA ASP A 25 12.14 8.11 7.84
C ASP A 25 13.41 7.71 7.10
N ALA A 26 14.54 7.63 7.80
CA ALA A 26 15.81 7.21 7.21
C ALA A 26 15.74 5.80 6.63
N ALA A 27 15.09 4.88 7.35
CA ALA A 27 14.90 3.50 6.90
C ALA A 27 14.00 3.42 5.66
N HIS A 28 12.91 4.19 5.61
CA HIS A 28 12.03 4.26 4.46
C HIS A 28 12.75 4.78 3.21
N VAL A 29 13.47 5.90 3.33
CA VAL A 29 14.25 6.48 2.23
C VAL A 29 15.30 5.49 1.71
N LEU A 30 16.01 4.81 2.61
CA LEU A 30 16.99 3.79 2.22
C LEU A 30 16.38 2.64 1.43
N LEU A 31 15.20 2.15 1.83
CA LEU A 31 14.48 1.12 1.09
C LEU A 31 14.07 1.59 -0.31
N GLU A 32 13.69 2.86 -0.45
CA GLU A 32 13.32 3.42 -1.75
C GLU A 32 14.53 3.64 -2.67
N GLU A 33 15.69 4.00 -2.11
CA GLU A 33 16.92 4.23 -2.88
C GLU A 33 17.62 2.94 -3.26
N ASN A 34 17.83 2.04 -2.29
CA ASN A 34 18.75 0.91 -2.40
C ASN A 34 18.05 -0.46 -2.40
N GLY A 35 16.72 -0.50 -2.21
CA GLY A 35 15.98 -1.76 -2.07
C GLY A 35 16.34 -2.51 -0.78
N PHE A 36 15.98 -3.80 -0.74
CA PHE A 36 16.25 -4.65 0.44
C PHE A 36 17.72 -4.99 0.60
N ASP A 37 18.42 -5.26 -0.50
CA ASP A 37 19.84 -5.71 -0.48
C ASP A 37 20.77 -4.60 0.02
N GLY A 38 20.48 -3.34 -0.33
CA GLY A 38 21.26 -2.19 0.13
C GLY A 38 20.82 -1.64 1.50
N PHE A 39 19.81 -2.23 2.14
CA PHE A 39 19.35 -1.79 3.45
C PHE A 39 20.17 -2.38 4.58
N THR A 40 20.90 -1.54 5.33
CA THR A 40 21.66 -1.93 6.51
C THR A 40 21.29 -1.08 7.73
N VAL A 41 21.42 -1.66 8.95
CA VAL A 41 21.18 -0.92 10.20
C VAL A 41 22.20 0.19 10.39
N GLN A 42 23.43 -0.02 9.91
CA GLN A 42 24.53 0.96 9.95
C GLN A 42 24.17 2.22 9.14
N GLU A 43 23.64 2.03 7.93
CA GLU A 43 23.24 3.14 7.08
C GLU A 43 22.02 3.90 7.65
N VAL A 44 21.07 3.16 8.25
CA VAL A 44 19.96 3.78 8.98
C VAL A 44 20.46 4.61 10.16
N ALA A 45 21.44 4.08 10.92
CA ALA A 45 22.06 4.79 12.04
C ALA A 45 22.72 6.10 11.58
N LEU A 46 23.51 6.03 10.50
CA LEU A 46 24.19 7.19 9.92
C LEU A 46 23.18 8.28 9.50
N ARG A 47 22.14 7.91 8.73
CA ARG A 47 21.16 8.87 8.22
C ARG A 47 20.24 9.45 9.27
N SER A 48 19.87 8.65 10.27
CA SER A 48 18.96 9.10 11.34
C SER A 48 19.66 9.90 12.44
N GLY A 49 20.99 9.86 12.51
CA GLY A 49 21.77 10.43 13.60
C GLY A 49 21.56 9.68 14.93
N VAL A 50 21.22 8.38 14.87
CA VAL A 50 21.02 7.52 16.05
C VAL A 50 22.07 6.43 16.02
N SER A 51 22.72 6.15 17.16
CA SER A 51 23.77 5.11 17.20
C SER A 51 23.22 3.72 16.89
N VAL A 52 24.05 2.86 16.29
CA VAL A 52 23.70 1.46 16.00
C VAL A 52 23.27 0.72 17.28
N GLY A 53 23.97 0.95 18.42
CA GLY A 53 23.60 0.38 19.70
C GLY A 53 22.19 0.76 20.14
N ALA A 54 21.82 2.05 20.01
CA ALA A 54 20.47 2.53 20.35
C ALA A 54 19.39 1.97 19.40
N LEU A 55 19.74 1.68 18.13
CA LEU A 55 18.83 1.01 17.21
C LEU A 55 18.57 -0.44 17.66
N TYR A 56 19.60 -1.21 17.96
CA TYR A 56 19.45 -2.58 18.47
C TYR A 56 18.75 -2.63 19.82
N GLU A 57 19.04 -1.71 20.73
CA GLU A 57 18.32 -1.60 22.01
C GLU A 57 16.81 -1.40 21.80
N ARG A 58 16.43 -0.57 20.82
CA ARG A 58 15.01 -0.23 20.57
C ARG A 58 14.28 -1.26 19.74
N PHE A 59 14.85 -1.70 18.65
CA PHE A 59 14.20 -2.58 17.67
C PHE A 59 14.57 -4.06 17.83
N GLY A 60 15.68 -4.36 18.47
CA GLY A 60 16.17 -5.72 18.66
C GLY A 60 16.85 -6.30 17.43
N SER A 61 16.23 -6.20 16.26
CA SER A 61 16.75 -6.75 15.01
C SER A 61 16.44 -5.88 13.79
N LYS A 62 17.10 -6.15 12.66
CA LYS A 62 16.85 -5.57 11.35
C LYS A 62 15.40 -5.87 10.90
N GLU A 63 14.95 -7.08 11.09
CA GLU A 63 13.62 -7.56 10.71
C GLU A 63 12.52 -6.79 11.47
N THR A 64 12.71 -6.59 12.78
CA THR A 64 11.78 -5.82 13.59
C THR A 64 11.73 -4.35 13.16
N LEU A 65 12.87 -3.75 12.81
CA LEU A 65 12.91 -2.40 12.25
C LEU A 65 12.13 -2.35 10.92
N LEU A 66 12.33 -3.31 10.03
CA LEU A 66 11.59 -3.42 8.76
C LEU A 66 10.08 -3.58 8.97
N ARG A 67 9.66 -4.39 9.93
CA ARG A 67 8.24 -4.53 10.31
C ARG A 67 7.65 -3.21 10.81
N CYS A 68 8.42 -2.40 11.57
CA CYS A 68 7.99 -1.06 12.00
C CYS A 68 7.84 -0.09 10.81
N VAL A 69 8.80 -0.08 9.88
CA VAL A 69 8.73 0.73 8.65
C VAL A 69 7.53 0.33 7.79
N HIS A 70 7.33 -0.98 7.61
CA HIS A 70 6.17 -1.52 6.91
C HIS A 70 4.85 -1.09 7.57
N GLY A 71 4.73 -1.24 8.89
CA GLY A 71 3.53 -0.84 9.62
C GLY A 71 3.20 0.63 9.39
N ARG A 72 4.19 1.53 9.47
CA ARG A 72 4.00 2.96 9.17
C ARG A 72 3.58 3.20 7.71
N LEU A 73 4.18 2.51 6.75
CA LEU A 73 3.79 2.60 5.34
C LEU A 73 2.31 2.18 5.15
N MET A 74 1.90 1.07 5.76
CA MET A 74 0.52 0.60 5.68
C MET A 74 -0.47 1.60 6.28
N ASP A 75 -0.12 2.25 7.39
CA ASP A 75 -0.94 3.31 7.99
C ASP A 75 -1.06 4.55 7.08
N VAL A 76 0.02 4.95 6.43
CA VAL A 76 0.01 6.04 5.44
C VAL A 76 -0.88 5.68 4.25
N MET A 77 -0.73 4.49 3.69
CA MET A 77 -1.52 4.03 2.54
C MET A 77 -3.01 3.89 2.87
N THR A 78 -3.34 3.37 4.05
CA THR A 78 -4.73 3.24 4.52
C THR A 78 -5.39 4.62 4.63
N ARG A 79 -4.70 5.60 5.23
CA ARG A 79 -5.20 6.98 5.32
C ARG A 79 -5.34 7.62 3.93
N ALA A 80 -4.34 7.46 3.08
CA ALA A 80 -4.36 8.00 1.71
C ALA A 80 -5.51 7.40 0.88
N GLY A 81 -5.77 6.10 1.00
CA GLY A 81 -6.90 5.42 0.36
C GLY A 81 -8.25 5.95 0.84
N SER A 82 -8.40 6.19 2.16
CA SER A 82 -9.61 6.79 2.70
C SER A 82 -9.83 8.21 2.17
N VAL A 83 -8.76 9.03 2.09
CA VAL A 83 -8.84 10.39 1.52
C VAL A 83 -9.15 10.34 0.02
N ALA A 84 -8.55 9.42 -0.73
CA ALA A 84 -8.85 9.26 -2.16
C ALA A 84 -10.33 8.91 -2.40
N ALA A 85 -10.90 8.05 -1.55
CA ALA A 85 -12.31 7.68 -1.60
C ALA A 85 -13.26 8.88 -1.37
N THR A 86 -12.88 9.85 -0.52
CA THR A 86 -13.71 11.06 -0.30
C THR A 86 -13.63 12.09 -1.43
N ARG A 87 -12.75 11.90 -2.40
CA ARG A 87 -12.61 12.77 -3.58
C ARG A 87 -13.51 12.36 -4.75
N VAL A 88 -14.20 11.24 -4.62
CA VAL A 88 -15.26 10.88 -5.57
C VAL A 88 -16.40 11.87 -5.37
N ASP A 89 -16.68 12.69 -6.40
CA ASP A 89 -17.73 13.71 -6.36
C ASP A 89 -19.10 13.02 -6.36
N PRO A 90 -19.94 13.24 -5.37
CA PRO A 90 -21.25 12.60 -5.31
C PRO A 90 -22.23 13.07 -6.42
N GLU A 91 -21.95 14.19 -7.09
CA GLU A 91 -22.80 14.72 -8.17
C GLU A 91 -22.38 14.23 -9.57
N GLN A 92 -21.26 13.50 -9.69
CA GLN A 92 -20.85 12.93 -10.98
C GLN A 92 -21.64 11.67 -11.32
N ASP A 93 -21.62 11.25 -12.59
CA ASP A 93 -22.20 9.98 -13.02
C ASP A 93 -21.45 8.76 -12.48
N ALA A 94 -22.12 7.61 -12.44
CA ALA A 94 -21.56 6.36 -11.92
C ALA A 94 -20.27 5.91 -12.63
N ALA A 95 -20.15 6.14 -13.94
CA ALA A 95 -18.95 5.75 -14.71
C ALA A 95 -17.74 6.61 -14.31
N SER A 96 -17.96 7.92 -14.14
CA SER A 96 -16.94 8.84 -13.63
C SER A 96 -16.54 8.48 -12.19
N ALA A 97 -17.49 8.13 -11.33
CA ALA A 97 -17.23 7.70 -9.95
C ALA A 97 -16.38 6.43 -9.90
N VAL A 98 -16.70 5.41 -10.70
CA VAL A 98 -15.92 4.18 -10.81
C VAL A 98 -14.49 4.49 -11.27
N SER A 99 -14.34 5.31 -12.31
CA SER A 99 -13.04 5.71 -12.84
C SER A 99 -12.20 6.46 -11.81
N ALA A 100 -12.82 7.38 -11.06
CA ALA A 100 -12.17 8.13 -9.97
C ALA A 100 -11.73 7.20 -8.82
N ALA A 101 -12.55 6.22 -8.45
CA ALA A 101 -12.21 5.25 -7.41
C ALA A 101 -11.02 4.37 -7.81
N VAL A 102 -10.99 3.87 -9.05
CA VAL A 102 -9.85 3.11 -9.61
C VAL A 102 -8.58 3.97 -9.63
N ALA A 103 -8.68 5.20 -10.13
CA ALA A 103 -7.57 6.14 -10.15
C ALA A 103 -7.03 6.45 -8.75
N GLY A 104 -7.91 6.55 -7.76
CA GLY A 104 -7.55 6.76 -6.35
C GLY A 104 -6.66 5.64 -5.80
N VAL A 105 -7.02 4.38 -6.04
CA VAL A 105 -6.17 3.22 -5.68
C VAL A 105 -4.84 3.30 -6.39
N ALA A 106 -4.85 3.60 -7.69
CA ALA A 106 -3.64 3.66 -8.51
C ALA A 106 -2.67 4.75 -8.06
N VAL A 107 -3.16 5.93 -7.65
CA VAL A 107 -2.34 7.03 -7.14
C VAL A 107 -1.62 6.63 -5.86
N VAL A 108 -2.35 6.05 -4.89
CA VAL A 108 -1.78 5.61 -3.61
C VAL A 108 -0.69 4.56 -3.82
N MET A 109 -0.95 3.56 -4.67
CA MET A 109 0.02 2.51 -4.97
C MET A 109 1.25 3.04 -5.72
N ARG A 110 1.06 3.94 -6.70
CA ARG A 110 2.16 4.53 -7.46
C ARG A 110 3.10 5.37 -6.60
N GLN A 111 2.55 6.16 -5.70
CA GLN A 111 3.33 7.01 -4.79
C GLN A 111 4.26 6.19 -3.89
N ASN A 112 3.84 4.98 -3.51
CA ASN A 112 4.57 4.11 -2.60
C ASN A 112 5.22 2.90 -3.29
N ARG A 113 5.29 2.88 -4.63
CA ARG A 113 5.62 1.67 -5.41
C ARG A 113 6.96 1.02 -5.09
N LYS A 114 7.99 1.84 -4.77
CA LYS A 114 9.33 1.31 -4.48
C LYS A 114 9.35 0.53 -3.16
N ALA A 115 8.84 1.14 -2.09
CA ALA A 115 8.72 0.48 -0.79
C ALA A 115 7.75 -0.70 -0.85
N LEU A 116 6.61 -0.56 -1.55
CA LEU A 116 5.65 -1.65 -1.76
C LEU A 116 6.30 -2.87 -2.41
N ARG A 117 7.11 -2.67 -3.45
CA ARG A 117 7.81 -3.78 -4.12
C ARG A 117 8.67 -4.58 -3.14
N VAL A 118 9.41 -3.90 -2.28
CA VAL A 118 10.23 -4.56 -1.24
C VAL A 118 9.35 -5.35 -0.27
N PHE A 119 8.31 -4.72 0.27
CA PHE A 119 7.46 -5.36 1.28
C PHE A 119 6.55 -6.46 0.71
N MET A 120 6.17 -6.40 -0.55
CA MET A 120 5.46 -7.51 -1.20
C MET A 120 6.36 -8.76 -1.31
N HIS A 121 7.67 -8.60 -1.59
CA HIS A 121 8.61 -9.72 -1.56
C HIS A 121 8.81 -10.26 -0.14
N LEU A 122 8.99 -9.38 0.84
CA LEU A 122 9.16 -9.77 2.24
C LEU A 122 7.90 -10.44 2.82
N GLY A 123 6.71 -10.01 2.41
CA GLY A 123 5.43 -10.60 2.83
C GLY A 123 5.26 -12.06 2.42
N ALA A 124 6.02 -12.54 1.43
CA ALA A 124 6.01 -13.95 1.05
C ALA A 124 6.67 -14.86 2.10
N VAL A 125 7.54 -14.31 2.96
CA VAL A 125 8.33 -15.07 3.95
C VAL A 125 8.18 -14.54 5.39
N ASP A 126 7.51 -13.42 5.59
CA ASP A 126 7.27 -12.79 6.90
C ASP A 126 5.76 -12.63 7.14
N GLU A 127 5.22 -13.46 8.03
CA GLU A 127 3.79 -13.49 8.35
C GLU A 127 3.28 -12.18 8.95
N VAL A 128 4.11 -11.45 9.71
CA VAL A 128 3.73 -10.15 10.33
C VAL A 128 3.55 -9.10 9.23
N ILE A 129 4.46 -9.05 8.27
CA ILE A 129 4.37 -8.17 7.10
C ILE A 129 3.15 -8.56 6.26
N SER A 130 2.95 -9.84 5.99
CA SER A 130 1.80 -10.35 5.22
C SER A 130 0.47 -9.97 5.88
N ALA A 131 0.30 -10.24 7.17
CA ALA A 131 -0.92 -9.94 7.90
C ALA A 131 -1.22 -8.43 7.93
N ARG A 132 -0.22 -7.59 8.17
CA ARG A 132 -0.39 -6.14 8.18
C ARG A 132 -0.72 -5.58 6.79
N GLY A 133 -0.09 -6.13 5.73
CA GLY A 133 -0.40 -5.82 4.34
C GLY A 133 -1.84 -6.16 3.99
N SER A 134 -2.31 -7.35 4.39
CA SER A 134 -3.70 -7.80 4.23
C SER A 134 -4.69 -6.86 4.93
N GLN A 135 -4.44 -6.48 6.19
CA GLN A 135 -5.28 -5.53 6.92
C GLN A 135 -5.41 -4.18 6.19
N SER A 136 -4.30 -3.64 5.69
CA SER A 136 -4.30 -2.39 4.92
C SER A 136 -5.07 -2.53 3.61
N SER A 137 -4.90 -3.64 2.88
CA SER A 137 -5.63 -3.92 1.63
C SER A 137 -7.14 -4.02 1.87
N VAL A 138 -7.56 -4.71 2.94
CA VAL A 138 -8.98 -4.80 3.33
C VAL A 138 -9.54 -3.42 3.65
N ALA A 139 -8.81 -2.57 4.39
CA ALA A 139 -9.25 -1.21 4.70
C ALA A 139 -9.39 -0.35 3.43
N GLN A 140 -8.49 -0.47 2.46
CA GLN A 140 -8.57 0.20 1.16
C GLN A 140 -9.76 -0.32 0.33
N SER A 141 -10.02 -1.64 0.35
CA SER A 141 -11.21 -2.23 -0.27
C SER A 141 -12.51 -1.64 0.30
N MET A 142 -12.58 -1.53 1.62
CA MET A 142 -13.74 -0.93 2.28
C MET A 142 -13.92 0.54 1.90
N ALA A 143 -12.84 1.31 1.79
CA ALA A 143 -12.89 2.71 1.35
C ALA A 143 -13.36 2.83 -0.11
N PHE A 144 -12.82 2.01 -1.01
CA PHE A 144 -13.24 1.92 -2.42
C PHE A 144 -14.73 1.60 -2.55
N LYS A 145 -15.19 0.54 -1.87
CA LYS A 145 -16.60 0.14 -1.89
C LYS A 145 -17.50 1.23 -1.35
N ARG A 146 -17.13 1.88 -0.24
CA ARG A 146 -17.92 2.97 0.36
C ARG A 146 -18.05 4.18 -0.58
N ALA A 147 -17.01 4.51 -1.33
CA ALA A 147 -17.07 5.61 -2.32
C ALA A 147 -18.06 5.34 -3.44
N LEU A 148 -18.34 4.07 -3.75
CA LEU A 148 -19.23 3.67 -4.85
C LEU A 148 -20.64 3.26 -4.40
N LEU A 149 -20.90 3.16 -3.09
CA LEU A 149 -22.23 2.84 -2.57
C LEU A 149 -23.33 3.80 -3.04
N PRO A 150 -23.11 5.13 -3.19
CA PRO A 150 -24.14 6.05 -3.68
C PRO A 150 -24.63 5.75 -5.11
N TYR A 151 -23.86 5.00 -5.90
CA TYR A 151 -24.14 4.69 -7.31
C TYR A 151 -24.61 3.25 -7.53
N VAL A 152 -24.90 2.50 -6.48
CA VAL A 152 -25.20 1.06 -6.57
C VAL A 152 -26.46 0.78 -7.40
N ASP A 153 -27.41 1.70 -7.44
CA ASP A 153 -28.65 1.57 -8.21
C ASP A 153 -28.42 1.70 -9.74
N ASP A 154 -27.29 2.27 -10.15
CA ASP A 154 -26.88 2.34 -11.57
C ASP A 154 -26.15 1.07 -12.02
N PHE A 155 -25.81 0.17 -11.10
CA PHE A 155 -25.09 -1.06 -11.43
C PHE A 155 -26.04 -2.11 -12.01
N ARG A 156 -25.64 -2.69 -13.13
CA ARG A 156 -26.40 -3.75 -13.82
C ARG A 156 -26.03 -5.17 -13.39
N HIS A 157 -24.97 -5.30 -12.57
CA HIS A 157 -24.57 -6.61 -12.07
C HIS A 157 -25.61 -7.14 -11.06
N PRO A 158 -26.05 -8.40 -11.16
CA PRO A 158 -27.11 -8.95 -10.29
C PRO A 158 -26.74 -8.98 -8.80
N GLU A 159 -25.44 -8.97 -8.50
CA GLU A 159 -24.90 -8.96 -7.14
C GLU A 159 -23.91 -7.78 -6.97
N PRO A 160 -24.39 -6.55 -6.76
CA PRO A 160 -23.52 -5.35 -6.71
C PRO A 160 -22.39 -5.43 -5.66
N ALA A 161 -22.66 -6.05 -4.52
CA ALA A 161 -21.66 -6.20 -3.45
C ALA A 161 -20.48 -7.10 -3.88
N VAL A 162 -20.77 -8.19 -4.59
CA VAL A 162 -19.77 -9.08 -5.18
C VAL A 162 -19.01 -8.36 -6.28
N ALA A 163 -19.73 -7.63 -7.14
CA ALA A 163 -19.15 -6.89 -8.24
C ALA A 163 -18.15 -5.82 -7.77
N LEU A 164 -18.48 -5.07 -6.72
CA LEU A 164 -17.59 -4.10 -6.10
C LEU A 164 -16.34 -4.75 -5.50
N ASP A 165 -16.48 -5.92 -4.88
CA ASP A 165 -15.33 -6.67 -4.35
C ASP A 165 -14.42 -7.15 -5.47
N VAL A 166 -14.99 -7.67 -6.57
CA VAL A 166 -14.23 -8.11 -7.76
C VAL A 166 -13.54 -6.93 -8.43
N ALA A 167 -14.22 -5.80 -8.63
CA ALA A 167 -13.64 -4.60 -9.22
C ALA A 167 -12.42 -4.10 -8.44
N PHE A 168 -12.50 -4.07 -7.09
CA PHE A 168 -11.35 -3.74 -6.25
C PHE A 168 -10.22 -4.77 -6.39
N ARG A 169 -10.51 -6.07 -6.34
CA ARG A 169 -9.51 -7.15 -6.45
C ARG A 169 -8.77 -7.10 -7.78
N VAL A 170 -9.49 -6.92 -8.88
CA VAL A 170 -8.89 -6.81 -10.22
C VAL A 170 -7.99 -5.58 -10.29
N THR A 171 -8.47 -4.43 -9.84
CA THR A 171 -7.68 -3.19 -9.79
C THR A 171 -6.42 -3.36 -8.96
N TYR A 172 -6.57 -3.79 -7.72
CA TYR A 172 -5.45 -3.92 -6.78
C TYR A 172 -4.41 -4.94 -7.25
N SER A 173 -4.84 -6.14 -7.65
CA SER A 173 -3.92 -7.22 -8.06
C SER A 173 -3.18 -6.88 -9.36
N THR A 174 -3.83 -6.25 -10.33
CA THR A 174 -3.19 -5.83 -11.58
C THR A 174 -2.13 -4.75 -11.32
N LEU A 175 -2.44 -3.75 -10.50
CA LEU A 175 -1.48 -2.71 -10.12
C LEU A 175 -0.32 -3.27 -9.28
N ALA A 176 -0.61 -4.17 -8.34
CA ALA A 176 0.41 -4.87 -7.55
C ALA A 176 1.34 -5.68 -8.44
N ARG A 177 0.79 -6.38 -9.43
CA ARG A 177 1.55 -7.14 -10.43
C ARG A 177 2.51 -6.26 -11.21
N GLN A 178 2.04 -5.11 -11.69
CA GLN A 178 2.86 -4.11 -12.39
C GLN A 178 4.00 -3.59 -11.50
N ILE A 179 3.74 -3.36 -10.20
CA ILE A 179 4.77 -2.93 -9.24
C ILE A 179 5.82 -4.01 -9.04
N MET A 180 5.40 -5.27 -8.91
CA MET A 180 6.29 -6.40 -8.62
C MET A 180 7.20 -6.72 -9.79
N TYR A 181 6.66 -6.84 -10.99
CA TYR A 181 7.33 -7.47 -12.13
C TYR A 181 7.54 -6.54 -13.33
N GLY A 182 6.94 -5.33 -13.28
CA GLY A 182 7.04 -4.36 -14.38
C GLY A 182 6.00 -4.61 -15.49
N PRO A 183 6.10 -3.83 -16.59
CA PRO A 183 5.04 -3.74 -17.60
C PRO A 183 5.05 -4.84 -18.67
N VAL A 184 6.04 -5.74 -18.67
CA VAL A 184 6.25 -6.73 -19.75
C VAL A 184 6.35 -8.18 -19.24
N PHE A 185 5.98 -8.44 -17.98
CA PHE A 185 6.15 -9.78 -17.41
C PHE A 185 5.23 -10.83 -18.06
N GLU A 186 3.97 -10.47 -18.30
CA GLU A 186 2.93 -11.33 -18.88
C GLU A 186 2.56 -11.00 -20.33
N SER A 187 3.18 -9.97 -20.92
CA SER A 187 2.89 -9.52 -22.29
C SER A 187 4.09 -8.83 -22.89
N ASP A 188 4.32 -9.02 -24.18
CA ASP A 188 5.34 -8.33 -24.98
C ASP A 188 4.96 -6.87 -25.29
N ARG A 189 3.70 -6.48 -25.01
CA ARG A 189 3.21 -5.11 -25.17
C ARG A 189 3.31 -4.35 -23.85
N PRO A 190 4.29 -3.45 -23.65
CA PRO A 190 4.39 -2.66 -22.42
C PRO A 190 3.25 -1.66 -22.34
N LEU A 191 2.54 -1.66 -21.21
CA LEU A 191 1.58 -0.63 -20.86
C LEU A 191 2.19 0.35 -19.88
N SER A 192 2.10 1.66 -20.18
CA SER A 192 2.43 2.68 -19.20
C SER A 192 1.45 2.62 -18.03
N TRP A 193 1.89 3.10 -16.84
CA TRP A 193 1.00 3.17 -15.67
C TRP A 193 -0.31 3.91 -15.95
N LYS A 194 -0.23 5.02 -16.67
CA LYS A 194 -1.41 5.81 -17.06
C LYS A 194 -2.36 4.96 -17.91
N ARG A 195 -1.84 4.33 -18.97
CA ARG A 195 -2.67 3.51 -19.86
C ARG A 195 -3.29 2.32 -19.14
N LEU A 196 -2.55 1.66 -18.26
CA LEU A 196 -3.09 0.55 -17.46
C LEU A 196 -4.26 1.01 -16.57
N VAL A 197 -4.16 2.18 -15.95
CA VAL A 197 -5.24 2.75 -15.12
C VAL A 197 -6.46 3.10 -15.96
N GLU A 198 -6.28 3.66 -17.16
CA GLU A 198 -7.36 3.94 -18.10
C GLU A 198 -8.11 2.66 -18.51
N GLU A 199 -7.38 1.60 -18.84
CA GLU A 199 -7.98 0.30 -19.21
C GLU A 199 -8.68 -0.38 -18.02
N LEU A 200 -8.09 -0.33 -16.83
CA LEU A 200 -8.72 -0.83 -15.61
C LEU A 200 -10.02 -0.07 -15.29
N SER A 201 -10.03 1.25 -15.48
CA SER A 201 -11.23 2.07 -15.29
C SER A 201 -12.32 1.65 -16.27
N ALA A 202 -12.00 1.55 -17.56
CA ALA A 202 -12.93 1.11 -18.59
C ALA A 202 -13.50 -0.30 -18.31
N LEU A 203 -12.64 -1.23 -17.88
CA LEU A 203 -13.04 -2.58 -17.51
C LEU A 203 -14.00 -2.58 -16.32
N CYS A 204 -13.68 -1.82 -15.26
CA CYS A 204 -14.54 -1.74 -14.07
C CYS A 204 -15.89 -1.07 -14.40
N VAL A 205 -15.89 -0.02 -15.23
CA VAL A 205 -17.13 0.63 -15.70
C VAL A 205 -18.00 -0.36 -16.48
N ALA A 206 -17.44 -1.05 -17.46
CA ALA A 206 -18.16 -2.05 -18.24
C ALA A 206 -18.70 -3.20 -17.38
N TYR A 207 -17.92 -3.64 -16.38
CA TYR A 207 -18.30 -4.73 -15.49
C TYR A 207 -19.41 -4.35 -14.51
N LEU A 208 -19.39 -3.13 -13.97
CA LEU A 208 -20.37 -2.69 -12.97
C LEU A 208 -21.65 -2.14 -13.61
N ILE A 209 -21.51 -1.33 -14.67
CA ILE A 209 -22.61 -0.54 -15.25
C ILE A 209 -23.12 -1.17 -16.56
N GLY A 210 -22.29 -1.96 -17.23
CA GLY A 210 -22.57 -2.48 -18.56
C GLY A 210 -22.24 -1.45 -19.67
N SER A 211 -22.09 -1.93 -20.87
CA SER A 211 -21.93 -1.13 -22.10
C SER A 211 -23.30 -0.75 -22.68
#